data_844e5cbb53081da5e2c778c084db0ab3
#
_entry.id   844e5cbb53081da5e2c778c084db0ab3
#
_cell.length_a   1.000
_cell.length_b   1.000
_cell.length_c   1.000
_cell.angle_alpha   90.00
_cell.angle_beta   90.00
_cell.angle_gamma   90.00
#
_symmetry.space_group_name_H-M   'P 1'
#
loop_
_entity.id
_entity.type
_entity.pdbx_description
1 polymer ?
#
loop_
_entity_poly.entity_id
_entity_poly.type
_entity_poly.pdbx_seq_one_letter_code
_entity_poly.pdbx_strand_id
1 'polypeptide(L)'
;MAFPPLSRVIHPSFTGFTDRDLPCVYVASFDGGIQVPASHLIGGTAQSQWHYDQAVQAIERIRDGYALAIPGIADNLACGLWLDNGVYYFDVSTSFHDVADALDFGRDNNQISVYDSESGGTIAVLK
;
A
#
# COMPACT_ATOMS: atom_id res chain seq x y z
N MET A 1 0.38 0.99 -14.80
CA MET A 1 0.62 2.34 -14.28
C MET A 1 1.81 2.31 -13.34
N ALA A 2 2.71 3.22 -13.50
CA ALA A 2 3.89 3.27 -12.66
C ALA A 2 3.64 4.10 -11.39
N PHE A 3 4.43 3.85 -10.36
CA PHE A 3 4.50 4.72 -9.20
C PHE A 3 4.96 6.12 -9.63
N PRO A 4 4.61 7.16 -8.87
CA PRO A 4 5.04 8.51 -9.20
C PRO A 4 6.56 8.65 -9.12
N PRO A 5 7.14 9.68 -9.77
CA PRO A 5 8.58 9.92 -9.64
C PRO A 5 8.98 10.23 -8.20
N LEU A 6 10.21 9.92 -7.84
CA LEU A 6 10.70 10.14 -6.48
C LEU A 6 10.55 11.60 -6.05
N SER A 7 10.75 12.55 -6.95
CA SER A 7 10.59 13.98 -6.65
C SER A 7 9.20 14.35 -6.10
N ARG A 8 8.16 13.64 -6.55
CA ARG A 8 6.80 13.82 -6.04
C ARG A 8 6.63 13.17 -4.67
N VAL A 9 7.21 11.98 -4.49
CA VAL A 9 7.09 11.21 -3.24
C VAL A 9 7.76 11.92 -2.07
N ILE A 10 8.88 12.57 -2.31
CA ILE A 10 9.62 13.31 -1.27
C ILE A 10 9.15 14.76 -1.10
N HIS A 11 8.20 15.21 -1.90
CA HIS A 11 7.66 16.56 -1.79
C HIS A 11 6.90 16.69 -0.46
N PRO A 12 7.00 17.86 0.24
CA PRO A 12 6.34 18.03 1.55
C PRO A 12 4.82 17.84 1.53
N SER A 13 4.16 18.02 0.38
CA SER A 13 2.72 17.82 0.25
C SER A 13 2.31 16.37 0.03
N PHE A 14 3.26 15.45 -0.14
CA PHE A 14 2.93 14.06 -0.38
C PHE A 14 2.27 13.43 0.85
N THR A 15 1.13 12.78 0.65
CA THR A 15 0.40 12.05 1.70
C THR A 15 0.32 10.56 1.41
N GLY A 16 0.08 10.20 0.15
CA GLY A 16 -0.03 8.81 -0.24
C GLY A 16 -0.33 8.67 -1.72
N PHE A 17 -0.24 7.43 -2.18
CA PHE A 17 -0.47 7.07 -3.57
C PHE A 17 -1.04 5.65 -3.62
N THR A 18 -2.00 5.44 -4.51
CA THR A 18 -2.52 4.12 -4.87
C THR A 18 -2.51 4.02 -6.39
N ASP A 19 -1.97 2.93 -6.93
CA ASP A 19 -1.76 2.81 -8.36
C ASP A 19 -3.03 2.56 -9.18
N ARG A 20 -4.15 2.26 -8.52
CA ARG A 20 -5.46 2.12 -9.14
C ARG A 20 -6.58 2.22 -8.11
N ASP A 21 -7.79 2.55 -8.54
CA ASP A 21 -8.96 2.49 -7.69
C ASP A 21 -9.41 1.03 -7.53
N LEU A 22 -9.80 0.69 -6.31
CA LEU A 22 -10.34 -0.64 -6.02
C LEU A 22 -11.86 -0.64 -6.15
N PRO A 23 -12.48 -1.79 -6.49
CA PRO A 23 -13.92 -1.84 -6.80
C PRO A 23 -14.84 -1.70 -5.59
N CYS A 24 -14.34 -1.93 -4.38
CA CYS A 24 -15.16 -1.95 -3.17
C CYS A 24 -14.72 -0.89 -2.18
N VAL A 25 -15.57 -0.60 -1.19
CA VAL A 25 -15.40 0.54 -0.27
C VAL A 25 -14.31 0.30 0.78
N TYR A 26 -14.27 -0.90 1.35
CA TYR A 26 -13.38 -1.19 2.48
C TYR A 26 -12.09 -1.82 1.98
N VAL A 27 -10.97 -1.19 2.29
CA VAL A 27 -9.65 -1.58 1.77
C VAL A 27 -8.79 -2.08 2.90
N ALA A 28 -8.18 -3.24 2.71
CA ALA A 28 -7.25 -3.81 3.67
C ALA A 28 -5.99 -4.29 2.97
N SER A 29 -4.86 -4.16 3.66
CA SER A 29 -3.56 -4.54 3.12
C SER A 29 -3.21 -5.97 3.48
N PHE A 30 -2.49 -6.63 2.55
CA PHE A 30 -1.83 -7.90 2.83
C PHE A 30 -0.65 -7.69 3.77
N ASP A 31 -0.32 -8.71 4.54
CA ASP A 31 0.92 -8.72 5.32
C ASP A 31 2.14 -8.83 4.40
N GLY A 32 3.30 -8.39 4.88
CA GLY A 32 4.55 -8.49 4.13
C GLY A 32 4.85 -7.28 3.24
N GLY A 33 4.26 -6.13 3.53
CA GLY A 33 4.62 -4.86 2.88
C GLY A 33 6.08 -4.47 3.14
N ILE A 34 6.54 -3.46 2.42
CA ILE A 34 7.93 -3.00 2.47
C ILE A 34 7.96 -1.64 3.17
N GLN A 35 8.84 -1.51 4.17
CA GLN A 35 9.04 -0.27 4.89
C GLN A 35 10.41 0.30 4.53
N VAL A 36 10.44 1.59 4.16
CA VAL A 36 11.68 2.29 3.84
C VAL A 36 11.76 3.55 4.70
N PRO A 37 12.82 3.70 5.51
CA PRO A 37 12.99 4.94 6.28
C PRO A 37 13.02 6.16 5.36
N ALA A 38 12.35 7.24 5.75
CA ALA A 38 12.29 8.46 4.94
C ALA A 38 13.68 8.99 4.60
N SER A 39 14.64 8.84 5.51
CA SER A 39 16.03 9.25 5.28
C SER A 39 16.68 8.59 4.06
N HIS A 40 16.22 7.41 3.65
CA HIS A 40 16.75 6.73 2.47
C HIS A 40 16.26 7.37 1.15
N LEU A 41 15.17 8.12 1.18
CA LEU A 41 14.54 8.66 -0.03
C LEU A 41 14.64 10.18 -0.15
N ILE A 42 14.56 10.91 0.96
CA ILE A 42 14.39 12.37 0.94
C ILE A 42 15.60 13.14 0.41
N GLY A 43 16.77 12.53 0.36
CA GLY A 43 17.97 13.18 -0.17
C GLY A 43 17.93 13.43 -1.67
N GLY A 44 17.09 12.73 -2.41
CA GLY A 44 16.97 12.87 -3.87
C GLY A 44 18.25 12.53 -4.64
N THR A 45 19.13 11.72 -4.05
CA THR A 45 20.40 11.31 -4.64
C THR A 45 20.20 10.08 -5.54
N ALA A 46 21.25 9.69 -6.27
CA ALA A 46 21.26 8.43 -7.03
C ALA A 46 21.01 7.23 -6.11
N GLN A 47 21.53 7.26 -4.88
CA GLN A 47 21.30 6.23 -3.89
C GLN A 47 19.84 6.19 -3.44
N SER A 48 19.22 7.35 -3.22
CA SER A 48 17.81 7.45 -2.88
C SER A 48 16.93 6.92 -4.01
N GLN A 49 17.25 7.24 -5.26
CA GLN A 49 16.53 6.73 -6.42
C GLN A 49 16.64 5.21 -6.50
N TRP A 50 17.80 4.66 -6.21
CA TRP A 50 18.01 3.21 -6.19
C TRP A 50 17.13 2.54 -5.13
N HIS A 51 17.11 3.07 -3.91
CA HIS A 51 16.25 2.55 -2.84
C HIS A 51 14.78 2.56 -3.24
N TYR A 52 14.34 3.67 -3.83
CA TYR A 52 12.96 3.82 -4.30
C TYR A 52 12.62 2.78 -5.38
N ASP A 53 13.46 2.67 -6.39
CA ASP A 53 13.25 1.73 -7.50
C ASP A 53 13.20 0.28 -7.02
N GLN A 54 14.06 -0.09 -6.07
CA GLN A 54 14.07 -1.44 -5.49
C GLN A 54 12.77 -1.73 -4.74
N ALA A 55 12.28 -0.77 -3.95
CA ALA A 55 11.05 -0.93 -3.20
C ALA A 55 9.83 -1.05 -4.13
N VAL A 56 9.76 -0.22 -5.17
CA VAL A 56 8.69 -0.28 -6.17
C VAL A 56 8.68 -1.64 -6.88
N GLN A 57 9.82 -2.09 -7.36
CA GLN A 57 9.93 -3.38 -8.04
C GLN A 57 9.55 -4.54 -7.13
N ALA A 58 9.96 -4.48 -5.86
CA ALA A 58 9.65 -5.53 -4.90
C ALA A 58 8.16 -5.61 -4.61
N ILE A 59 7.49 -4.47 -4.40
CA ILE A 59 6.05 -4.48 -4.09
C ILE A 59 5.22 -4.90 -5.31
N GLU A 60 5.65 -4.54 -6.52
CA GLU A 60 4.98 -4.98 -7.74
C GLU A 60 5.10 -6.50 -7.94
N ARG A 61 6.25 -7.08 -7.60
CA ARG A 61 6.43 -8.54 -7.63
C ARG A 61 5.55 -9.25 -6.59
N ILE A 62 5.40 -8.67 -5.41
CA ILE A 62 4.52 -9.21 -4.37
C ILE A 62 3.07 -9.20 -4.87
N ARG A 63 2.61 -8.10 -5.47
CA ARG A 63 1.29 -8.01 -6.08
C ARG A 63 1.08 -9.09 -7.14
N ASP A 64 2.04 -9.25 -8.04
CA ASP A 64 1.96 -10.24 -9.11
C ASP A 64 1.90 -11.67 -8.54
N GLY A 65 2.60 -11.92 -7.45
CA GLY A 65 2.53 -13.19 -6.73
C GLY A 65 1.14 -13.48 -6.19
N TYR A 66 0.49 -12.49 -5.58
CA TYR A 66 -0.90 -12.64 -5.12
C TYR A 66 -1.86 -12.84 -6.28
N ALA A 67 -1.66 -12.14 -7.39
CA ALA A 67 -2.50 -12.27 -8.58
C ALA A 67 -2.46 -13.70 -9.15
N LEU A 68 -1.30 -14.36 -9.08
CA LEU A 68 -1.13 -15.73 -9.51
C LEU A 68 -1.68 -16.74 -8.49
N ALA A 69 -1.49 -16.48 -7.20
CA ALA A 69 -1.83 -17.42 -6.13
C ALA A 69 -3.32 -17.47 -5.83
N ILE A 70 -4.05 -16.36 -6.02
CA ILE A 70 -5.46 -16.24 -5.67
C ILE A 70 -6.28 -16.05 -6.95
N PRO A 71 -6.98 -17.10 -7.42
CA PRO A 71 -7.76 -16.98 -8.67
C PRO A 71 -8.81 -15.87 -8.59
N GLY A 72 -8.86 -15.05 -9.64
CA GLY A 72 -9.86 -13.99 -9.78
C GLY A 72 -9.59 -12.71 -9.00
N ILE A 73 -8.49 -12.62 -8.24
CA ILE A 73 -8.21 -11.43 -7.42
C ILE A 73 -7.57 -10.29 -8.20
N ALA A 74 -7.03 -10.55 -9.40
CA ALA A 74 -6.20 -9.57 -10.12
C ALA A 74 -6.86 -8.19 -10.27
N ASP A 75 -8.17 -8.14 -10.52
CA ASP A 75 -8.90 -6.87 -10.68
C ASP A 75 -9.21 -6.18 -9.34
N ASN A 76 -8.88 -6.82 -8.23
CA ASN A 76 -9.10 -6.31 -6.88
C ASN A 76 -7.80 -6.21 -6.08
N LEU A 77 -6.71 -5.86 -6.76
CA LEU A 77 -5.40 -5.62 -6.14
C LEU A 77 -4.90 -4.24 -6.52
N ALA A 78 -4.28 -3.56 -5.57
CA ALA A 78 -3.58 -2.30 -5.80
C ALA A 78 -2.28 -2.27 -5.01
N CYS A 79 -1.28 -1.57 -5.57
CA CYS A 79 -0.09 -1.21 -4.82
C CYS A 79 -0.27 0.19 -4.24
N GLY A 80 0.13 0.36 -2.99
CA GLY A 80 0.03 1.63 -2.30
C GLY A 80 1.36 2.08 -1.73
N LEU A 81 1.47 3.38 -1.52
CA LEU A 81 2.61 4.02 -0.88
C LEU A 81 2.11 5.16 0.00
N TRP A 82 2.51 5.19 1.23
CA TRP A 82 2.13 6.25 2.15
C TRP A 82 3.23 6.51 3.16
N LEU A 83 3.24 7.71 3.70
CA LEU A 83 4.26 8.16 4.67
C LEU A 83 3.61 8.31 6.03
N ASP A 84 4.21 7.70 7.04
CA ASP A 84 3.80 7.88 8.42
C ASP A 84 5.02 7.83 9.34
N ASN A 85 5.12 8.82 10.19
CA ASN A 85 6.12 8.89 11.26
C ASN A 85 7.55 8.60 10.77
N GLY A 86 7.93 9.20 9.63
CA GLY A 86 9.28 9.05 9.07
C GLY A 86 9.56 7.76 8.33
N VAL A 87 8.53 6.99 8.01
CA VAL A 87 8.67 5.72 7.27
C VAL A 87 7.72 5.71 6.08
N TYR A 88 8.24 5.35 4.91
CA TYR A 88 7.43 5.08 3.73
C TYR A 88 7.01 3.61 3.73
N TYR A 89 5.70 3.39 3.62
CA TYR A 89 5.10 2.06 3.59
C TYR A 89 4.61 1.74 2.19
N PHE A 90 5.17 0.68 1.62
CA PHE A 90 4.73 0.12 0.34
C PHE A 90 3.90 -1.12 0.64
N ASP A 91 2.69 -1.20 0.15
CA ASP A 91 1.81 -2.33 0.43
C ASP A 91 1.03 -2.78 -0.81
N VAL A 92 0.46 -3.97 -0.70
CA VAL A 92 -0.53 -4.49 -1.63
C VAL A 92 -1.85 -4.59 -0.88
N SER A 93 -2.91 -4.08 -1.49
CA SER A 93 -4.24 -4.02 -0.87
C SER A 93 -5.29 -4.68 -1.76
N THR A 94 -6.36 -5.11 -1.11
CA THR A 94 -7.58 -5.57 -1.77
C THR A 94 -8.79 -4.93 -1.09
N SER A 95 -9.97 -5.03 -1.70
CA SER A 95 -11.15 -4.36 -1.18
C SER A 95 -12.31 -5.33 -0.93
N PHE A 96 -13.25 -4.89 -0.09
CA PHE A 96 -14.40 -5.68 0.36
C PHE A 96 -15.67 -4.83 0.36
N HIS A 97 -16.80 -5.45 0.04
CA HIS A 97 -18.12 -4.80 0.18
C HIS A 97 -18.53 -4.68 1.63
N ASP A 98 -18.25 -5.73 2.43
CA ASP A 98 -18.64 -5.80 3.83
C ASP A 98 -17.49 -5.42 4.74
N VAL A 99 -17.76 -4.53 5.70
CA VAL A 99 -16.76 -4.14 6.69
C VAL A 99 -16.32 -5.33 7.55
N ALA A 100 -17.22 -6.26 7.84
CA ALA A 100 -16.87 -7.46 8.62
C ALA A 100 -15.82 -8.32 7.92
N ASP A 101 -15.96 -8.52 6.61
CA ASP A 101 -14.98 -9.27 5.82
C ASP A 101 -13.64 -8.55 5.77
N ALA A 102 -13.65 -7.23 5.62
CA ALA A 102 -12.43 -6.43 5.62
C ALA A 102 -11.70 -6.52 6.96
N LEU A 103 -12.44 -6.45 8.07
CA LEU A 103 -11.86 -6.55 9.42
C LEU A 103 -11.29 -7.94 9.69
N ASP A 104 -11.96 -8.99 9.25
CA ASP A 104 -11.45 -10.37 9.37
C ASP A 104 -10.16 -10.55 8.58
N PHE A 105 -10.13 -10.05 7.35
CA PHE A 105 -8.93 -10.07 6.53
C PHE A 105 -7.80 -9.25 7.17
N GLY A 106 -8.11 -8.07 7.68
CA GLY A 106 -7.14 -7.21 8.36
C GLY A 106 -6.53 -7.90 9.58
N ARG A 107 -7.37 -8.58 10.36
CA ARG A 107 -6.91 -9.34 11.52
C ARG A 107 -5.96 -10.47 11.11
N ASP A 108 -6.33 -11.22 10.07
CA ASP A 108 -5.53 -12.35 9.58
C ASP A 108 -4.20 -11.88 8.98
N ASN A 109 -4.13 -10.63 8.55
CA ASN A 109 -2.93 -10.04 7.94
C ASN A 109 -2.21 -9.05 8.88
N ASN A 110 -2.47 -9.12 10.17
CA ASN A 110 -1.77 -8.31 11.19
C ASN A 110 -1.90 -6.80 10.99
N GLN A 111 -3.00 -6.35 10.39
CA GLN A 111 -3.27 -4.93 10.20
C GLN A 111 -3.89 -4.34 11.46
N ILE A 112 -3.58 -3.08 11.75
CA ILE A 112 -4.17 -2.36 12.87
C ILE A 112 -5.48 -1.67 12.49
N SER A 113 -5.69 -1.43 11.20
CA SER A 113 -6.91 -0.79 10.70
C SER A 113 -7.18 -1.18 9.26
N VAL A 114 -8.44 -0.99 8.82
CA VAL A 114 -8.82 -1.01 7.42
C VAL A 114 -9.26 0.39 7.01
N TYR A 115 -9.17 0.69 5.73
CA TYR A 115 -9.50 2.00 5.19
C TYR A 115 -10.92 2.00 4.61
N ASP A 116 -11.68 3.04 4.94
CA ASP A 116 -13.00 3.30 4.36
C ASP A 116 -12.82 4.37 3.28
N SER A 117 -12.88 3.97 2.02
CA SER A 117 -12.64 4.87 0.89
C SER A 117 -13.76 5.89 0.67
N GLU A 118 -14.95 5.66 1.23
CA GLU A 118 -16.05 6.61 1.14
C GLU A 118 -15.86 7.78 2.10
N SER A 119 -15.54 7.50 3.35
CA SER A 119 -15.36 8.54 4.37
C SER A 119 -13.93 9.10 4.39
N GLY A 120 -12.97 8.38 3.83
CA GLY A 120 -11.55 8.74 3.92
C GLY A 120 -10.93 8.41 5.27
N GLY A 121 -11.63 7.70 6.14
CA GLY A 121 -11.17 7.35 7.48
C GLY A 121 -10.72 5.90 7.61
N THR A 122 -10.31 5.53 8.82
CA THR A 122 -9.90 4.17 9.14
C THR A 122 -10.81 3.55 10.20
N ILE A 123 -10.91 2.23 10.17
CA ILE A 123 -11.67 1.44 11.14
C ILE A 123 -10.69 0.49 11.83
N ALA A 124 -10.63 0.56 13.15
CA ALA A 124 -9.67 -0.25 13.92
C ALA A 124 -9.99 -1.75 13.82
N VAL A 125 -8.94 -2.54 13.65
CA VAL A 125 -9.02 -4.00 13.68
C VAL A 125 -8.83 -4.44 15.12
N LEU A 126 -9.84 -5.05 15.70
CA LEU A 126 -9.78 -5.59 17.07
C LEU A 126 -9.27 -7.03 17.02
N LYS A 127 -8.32 -7.34 17.85
CA LYS A 127 -7.72 -8.66 17.93
C LYS A 127 -8.27 -9.46 19.10
#